data_ea75df0d012521a2d1a4c8f338348cc9
#
_entry.id   ea75df0d012521a2d1a4c8f338348cc9
#
_cell.length_a   1.000
_cell.length_b   1.000
_cell.length_c   1.000
_cell.angle_alpha   90.00
_cell.angle_beta   90.00
_cell.angle_gamma   90.00
#
_symmetry.space_group_name_H-M   'P 1'
#
loop_
_entity.id
_entity.type
_entity.pdbx_description
1 polymer ?
#
loop_
_entity_poly.entity_id
_entity_poly.type
_entity_poly.pdbx_seq_one_letter_code
_entity_poly.pdbx_strand_id
1 'polypeptide(L)'
;MKDKLLSLLLIFATNCFSDTSEQLNNFFNNELFFIQTSINKLNNISDESKGTYIKNDDKSIVIEINSPFREKYFINNNEIKIHDLDFNQIKKIPINDKNETMLINFLSDGFPKNFNNKITINEKIFFIDFINENTVQIKFKDNMQIDNVIKFYKND
;
A
#
# COMPACT_ATOMS: atom_id res chain seq x y z
N MET A 1 3.09 11.09 66.53
CA MET A 1 3.00 10.00 65.55
C MET A 1 2.49 10.65 64.28
N LYS A 2 3.33 10.74 63.27
CA LYS A 2 2.99 11.36 61.96
C LYS A 2 2.94 10.25 60.93
N ASP A 3 1.73 9.92 60.52
CA ASP A 3 1.50 8.91 59.49
C ASP A 3 1.86 9.55 58.15
N LYS A 4 2.94 9.04 57.55
CA LYS A 4 3.33 9.37 56.17
C LYS A 4 2.47 8.54 55.21
N LEU A 5 1.43 9.18 54.68
CA LEU A 5 0.66 8.65 53.57
C LEU A 5 1.53 8.67 52.30
N LEU A 6 2.13 7.53 51.98
CA LEU A 6 2.88 7.34 50.75
C LEU A 6 1.90 7.18 49.57
N SER A 7 1.61 8.28 48.89
CA SER A 7 0.81 8.28 47.67
C SER A 7 1.65 7.65 46.56
N LEU A 8 1.37 6.37 46.29
CA LEU A 8 1.91 5.63 45.14
C LEU A 8 1.21 6.09 43.88
N LEU A 9 1.82 7.07 43.20
CA LEU A 9 1.35 7.51 41.87
C LEU A 9 1.63 6.41 40.88
N LEU A 10 0.65 5.54 40.63
CA LEU A 10 0.67 4.57 39.53
C LEU A 10 0.52 5.35 38.22
N ILE A 11 1.64 5.64 37.58
CA ILE A 11 1.68 6.12 36.21
C ILE A 11 1.32 4.91 35.34
N PHE A 12 0.05 4.79 34.99
CA PHE A 12 -0.35 3.91 33.90
C PHE A 12 0.20 4.52 32.59
N ALA A 13 1.37 4.07 32.18
CA ALA A 13 1.81 4.25 30.81
C ALA A 13 0.83 3.45 29.94
N THR A 14 -0.24 4.08 29.48
CA THR A 14 -1.06 3.53 28.41
C THR A 14 -0.18 3.49 27.19
N ASN A 15 0.42 2.31 26.93
CA ASN A 15 1.01 2.04 25.64
C ASN A 15 -0.15 2.14 24.64
N CYS A 16 -0.27 3.28 23.98
CA CYS A 16 -1.17 3.48 22.87
C CYS A 16 -0.55 2.69 21.71
N PHE A 17 -0.83 1.38 21.67
CA PHE A 17 -0.55 0.59 20.46
C PHE A 17 -1.52 1.11 19.42
N SER A 18 -1.04 1.98 18.54
CA SER A 18 -1.78 2.34 17.34
C SER A 18 -2.05 1.06 16.54
N ASP A 19 -3.30 0.84 16.18
CA ASP A 19 -3.69 -0.31 15.36
C ASP A 19 -2.94 -0.26 14.03
N THR A 20 -2.42 -1.40 13.58
CA THR A 20 -1.71 -1.52 12.30
C THR A 20 -2.50 -0.92 11.15
N SER A 21 -3.83 -1.07 11.17
CA SER A 21 -4.73 -0.48 10.18
C SER A 21 -4.67 1.04 10.17
N GLU A 22 -4.67 1.66 11.33
CA GLU A 22 -4.57 3.12 11.46
C GLU A 22 -3.22 3.64 10.97
N GLN A 23 -2.14 2.92 11.29
CA GLN A 23 -0.80 3.26 10.81
C GLN A 23 -0.71 3.16 9.28
N LEU A 24 -1.26 2.10 8.67
CA LEU A 24 -1.32 1.93 7.22
C LEU A 24 -2.17 3.02 6.57
N ASN A 25 -3.34 3.34 7.13
CA ASN A 25 -4.20 4.39 6.61
C ASN A 25 -3.48 5.74 6.63
N ASN A 26 -2.81 6.07 7.73
CA ASN A 26 -2.03 7.30 7.85
C ASN A 26 -0.84 7.31 6.89
N PHE A 27 -0.21 6.16 6.65
CA PHE A 27 0.90 6.03 5.71
C PHE A 27 0.45 6.30 4.28
N PHE A 28 -0.63 5.62 3.80
CA PHE A 28 -1.12 5.74 2.43
C PHE A 28 -1.94 7.01 2.15
N ASN A 29 -2.17 7.87 3.13
CA ASN A 29 -2.70 9.22 2.93
C ASN A 29 -1.64 10.24 2.51
N ASN A 30 -0.36 9.85 2.45
CA ASN A 30 0.71 10.72 1.99
C ASN A 30 1.02 10.49 0.50
N GLU A 31 1.69 11.45 -0.11
CA GLU A 31 2.39 11.22 -1.38
C GLU A 31 3.59 10.31 -1.11
N LEU A 32 3.69 9.24 -1.88
CA LEU A 32 4.69 8.19 -1.68
C LEU A 32 5.47 7.95 -2.97
N PHE A 33 6.76 7.67 -2.85
CA PHE A 33 7.50 6.98 -3.89
C PHE A 33 7.34 5.48 -3.76
N PHE A 34 7.44 4.77 -4.87
CA PHE A 34 7.51 3.31 -4.82
C PHE A 34 8.57 2.76 -5.77
N ILE A 35 9.05 1.58 -5.39
CA ILE A 35 9.87 0.70 -6.23
C ILE A 35 9.18 -0.66 -6.22
N GLN A 36 8.85 -1.16 -7.40
CA GLN A 36 8.38 -2.52 -7.60
C GLN A 36 9.51 -3.34 -8.20
N THR A 37 9.79 -4.49 -7.60
CA THR A 37 10.74 -5.49 -8.11
C THR A 37 9.99 -6.78 -8.40
N SER A 38 10.10 -7.29 -9.64
CA SER A 38 9.54 -8.57 -10.07
C SER A 38 10.68 -9.55 -10.33
N ILE A 39 10.68 -10.70 -9.64
CA ILE A 39 11.78 -11.67 -9.68
C ILE A 39 11.24 -12.99 -10.27
N ASN A 40 11.70 -13.33 -11.47
CA ASN A 40 11.46 -14.62 -12.06
C ASN A 40 12.58 -15.59 -11.66
N LYS A 41 12.28 -16.50 -10.73
CA LYS A 41 13.26 -17.47 -10.20
C LYS A 41 13.69 -18.53 -11.20
N LEU A 42 12.92 -18.76 -12.28
CA LEU A 42 13.24 -19.79 -13.26
C LEU A 42 14.42 -19.39 -14.15
N ASN A 43 14.53 -18.11 -14.46
CA ASN A 43 15.56 -17.57 -15.35
C ASN A 43 16.47 -16.53 -14.69
N ASN A 44 16.30 -16.26 -13.39
CA ASN A 44 17.01 -15.25 -12.62
C ASN A 44 16.95 -13.82 -13.22
N ILE A 45 15.84 -13.50 -13.92
CA ILE A 45 15.60 -12.17 -14.42
C ILE A 45 14.87 -11.37 -13.34
N SER A 46 15.33 -10.15 -13.09
CA SER A 46 14.70 -9.19 -12.20
C SER A 46 14.39 -7.92 -12.98
N ASP A 47 13.13 -7.54 -12.96
CA ASP A 47 12.65 -6.28 -13.53
C ASP A 47 12.32 -5.31 -12.41
N GLU A 48 12.60 -4.02 -12.62
CA GLU A 48 12.33 -2.96 -11.65
C GLU A 48 11.53 -1.84 -12.29
N SER A 49 10.47 -1.40 -11.59
CA SER A 49 9.68 -0.21 -11.95
C SER A 49 9.70 0.78 -10.79
N LYS A 50 9.71 2.07 -11.11
CA LYS A 50 9.71 3.16 -10.13
C LYS A 50 8.62 4.16 -10.45
N GLY A 51 8.06 4.73 -9.41
CA GLY A 51 7.01 5.74 -9.62
C GLY A 51 6.58 6.43 -8.33
N THR A 52 5.45 7.12 -8.44
CA THR A 52 4.80 7.85 -7.36
C THR A 52 3.37 7.36 -7.16
N TYR A 53 2.90 7.46 -5.94
CA TYR A 53 1.54 7.16 -5.52
C TYR A 53 0.99 8.39 -4.80
N ILE A 54 -0.21 8.81 -5.19
CA ILE A 54 -0.94 9.91 -4.56
C ILE A 54 -2.38 9.46 -4.35
N LYS A 55 -2.90 9.68 -3.14
CA LYS A 55 -4.31 9.55 -2.82
C LYS A 55 -4.90 10.95 -2.67
N ASN A 56 -5.97 11.21 -3.41
CA ASN A 56 -6.70 12.47 -3.36
C ASN A 56 -7.78 12.46 -2.25
N ASP A 57 -8.27 13.64 -1.90
CA ASP A 57 -9.32 13.81 -0.89
C ASP A 57 -10.65 13.13 -1.28
N ASP A 58 -10.92 13.00 -2.57
CA ASP A 58 -12.08 12.27 -3.12
C ASP A 58 -11.87 10.74 -3.14
N LYS A 59 -10.79 10.25 -2.52
CA LYS A 59 -10.35 8.86 -2.47
C LYS A 59 -9.87 8.26 -3.79
N SER A 60 -9.83 9.04 -4.87
CA SER A 60 -9.18 8.59 -6.09
C SER A 60 -7.67 8.43 -5.87
N ILE A 61 -7.07 7.52 -6.63
CA ILE A 61 -5.63 7.23 -6.55
C ILE A 61 -5.00 7.56 -7.89
N VAL A 62 -3.85 8.21 -7.84
CA VAL A 62 -2.98 8.41 -9.00
C VAL A 62 -1.68 7.66 -8.77
N ILE A 63 -1.34 6.79 -9.70
CA ILE A 63 -0.04 6.10 -9.74
C ILE A 63 0.66 6.52 -11.02
N GLU A 64 1.87 7.01 -10.91
CA GLU A 64 2.68 7.38 -12.07
C GLU A 64 3.96 6.54 -12.07
N ILE A 65 4.10 5.69 -13.09
CA ILE A 65 5.31 4.92 -13.34
C ILE A 65 6.22 5.76 -14.21
N ASN A 66 7.45 5.99 -13.74
CA ASN A 66 8.43 6.83 -14.42
C ASN A 66 9.51 6.02 -15.16
N SER A 67 9.64 4.74 -14.81
CA SER A 67 10.66 3.83 -15.36
C SER A 67 10.19 2.36 -15.20
N PRO A 68 10.46 1.48 -16.18
CA PRO A 68 11.15 1.70 -17.46
C PRO A 68 10.28 2.37 -18.53
N PHE A 69 8.95 2.19 -18.50
CA PHE A 69 7.97 2.82 -19.40
C PHE A 69 7.12 3.81 -18.60
N ARG A 70 6.81 4.95 -19.18
CA ARG A 70 6.05 5.99 -18.49
C ARG A 70 4.56 5.75 -18.64
N GLU A 71 3.90 5.45 -17.54
CA GLU A 71 2.46 5.24 -17.49
C GLU A 71 1.84 6.00 -16.34
N LYS A 72 0.61 6.45 -16.51
CA LYS A 72 -0.16 7.11 -15.46
C LYS A 72 -1.52 6.43 -15.29
N TYR A 73 -1.77 5.98 -14.09
CA TYR A 73 -3.00 5.33 -13.68
C TYR A 73 -3.85 6.30 -12.88
N PHE A 74 -5.09 6.50 -13.31
CA PHE A 74 -6.11 7.21 -12.55
C PHE A 74 -7.15 6.17 -12.14
N ILE A 75 -7.29 5.97 -10.83
CA ILE A 75 -8.12 4.94 -10.25
C ILE A 75 -9.21 5.61 -9.42
N ASN A 76 -10.46 5.32 -9.69
CA ASN A 76 -11.60 5.71 -8.90
C ASN A 76 -12.52 4.50 -8.68
N ASN A 77 -13.68 4.69 -8.03
CA ASN A 77 -14.59 3.59 -7.69
C ASN A 77 -15.22 2.89 -8.91
N ASN A 78 -15.12 3.46 -10.10
CA ASN A 78 -15.84 2.99 -11.30
C ASN A 78 -14.90 2.46 -12.38
N GLU A 79 -13.73 3.05 -12.52
CA GLU A 79 -12.81 2.70 -13.61
C GLU A 79 -11.34 2.89 -13.21
N ILE A 80 -10.48 2.16 -13.90
CA ILE A 80 -9.05 2.41 -13.96
C ILE A 80 -8.76 2.99 -15.35
N LYS A 81 -8.29 4.23 -15.40
CA LYS A 81 -7.82 4.87 -16.63
C LYS A 81 -6.30 4.78 -16.67
N ILE A 82 -5.76 4.15 -17.70
CA ILE A 82 -4.33 3.99 -17.93
C ILE A 82 -3.95 4.92 -19.09
N HIS A 83 -3.01 5.80 -18.87
CA HIS A 83 -2.42 6.66 -19.90
C HIS A 83 -0.96 6.24 -20.11
N ASP A 84 -0.70 5.58 -21.23
CA ASP A 84 0.65 5.35 -21.71
C ASP A 84 1.21 6.67 -22.23
N LEU A 85 2.21 7.20 -21.53
CA LEU A 85 2.77 8.53 -21.81
C LEU A 85 3.79 8.49 -22.95
N ASP A 86 4.37 7.33 -23.24
CA ASP A 86 5.35 7.17 -24.30
C ASP A 86 4.69 7.07 -25.67
N PHE A 87 3.52 6.43 -25.76
CA PHE A 87 2.74 6.28 -26.98
C PHE A 87 1.51 7.19 -27.04
N ASN A 88 1.24 7.97 -25.99
CA ASN A 88 0.07 8.84 -25.84
C ASN A 88 -1.26 8.09 -26.07
N GLN A 89 -1.36 6.89 -25.53
CA GLN A 89 -2.55 6.04 -25.63
C GLN A 89 -3.30 5.99 -24.30
N ILE A 90 -4.62 5.97 -24.38
CA ILE A 90 -5.47 5.88 -23.19
C ILE A 90 -6.32 4.62 -23.28
N LYS A 91 -6.26 3.80 -22.21
CA LYS A 91 -7.10 2.65 -22.00
C LYS A 91 -7.98 2.87 -20.76
N LYS A 92 -9.24 2.46 -20.83
CA LYS A 92 -10.15 2.46 -19.68
C LYS A 92 -10.57 1.03 -19.36
N ILE A 93 -10.53 0.68 -18.10
CA ILE A 93 -10.93 -0.63 -17.58
C ILE A 93 -12.02 -0.37 -16.55
N PRO A 94 -13.28 -0.77 -16.80
CA PRO A 94 -14.33 -0.65 -15.82
C PRO A 94 -14.07 -1.59 -14.64
N ILE A 95 -14.35 -1.13 -13.44
CA ILE A 95 -14.29 -1.94 -12.22
C ILE A 95 -15.64 -2.62 -12.02
N ASN A 96 -15.74 -3.88 -12.43
CA ASN A 96 -16.99 -4.64 -12.37
C ASN A 96 -17.06 -5.58 -11.15
N ASP A 97 -15.91 -5.99 -10.60
CA ASP A 97 -15.83 -6.89 -9.45
C ASP A 97 -15.02 -6.25 -8.30
N LYS A 98 -15.69 -6.07 -7.16
CA LYS A 98 -15.07 -5.55 -5.94
C LYS A 98 -13.99 -6.46 -5.38
N ASN A 99 -14.05 -7.75 -5.67
CA ASN A 99 -13.05 -8.70 -5.19
C ASN A 99 -11.72 -8.54 -5.94
N GLU A 100 -11.77 -8.28 -7.25
CA GLU A 100 -10.56 -8.07 -8.05
C GLU A 100 -9.82 -6.78 -7.66
N THR A 101 -10.54 -5.82 -7.09
CA THR A 101 -10.03 -4.50 -6.70
C THR A 101 -9.84 -4.33 -5.19
N MET A 102 -9.90 -5.41 -4.41
CA MET A 102 -9.85 -5.32 -2.95
C MET A 102 -8.63 -4.56 -2.43
N LEU A 103 -7.44 -4.74 -3.02
CA LEU A 103 -6.25 -3.96 -2.65
C LEU A 103 -6.45 -2.48 -2.97
N ILE A 104 -7.01 -2.15 -4.14
CA ILE A 104 -7.35 -0.78 -4.52
C ILE A 104 -8.36 -0.19 -3.52
N ASN A 105 -9.38 -0.96 -3.14
CA ASN A 105 -10.38 -0.52 -2.16
C ASN A 105 -9.74 -0.24 -0.79
N PHE A 106 -8.78 -1.05 -0.35
CA PHE A 106 -8.06 -0.78 0.90
C PHE A 106 -7.17 0.46 0.81
N LEU A 107 -6.55 0.71 -0.33
CA LEU A 107 -5.77 1.91 -0.55
C LEU A 107 -6.66 3.17 -0.64
N SER A 108 -7.85 3.06 -1.26
CA SER A 108 -8.79 4.18 -1.42
C SER A 108 -9.64 4.41 -0.17
N ASP A 109 -10.30 3.38 0.35
CA ASP A 109 -11.26 3.48 1.46
C ASP A 109 -10.64 3.30 2.83
N GLY A 110 -9.47 2.67 2.89
CA GLY A 110 -8.72 2.38 4.10
C GLY A 110 -8.73 0.91 4.49
N PHE A 111 -7.72 0.53 5.27
CA PHE A 111 -7.58 -0.81 5.82
C PHE A 111 -8.59 -1.04 6.96
N PRO A 112 -9.23 -2.22 7.02
CA PRO A 112 -10.22 -2.51 8.04
C PRO A 112 -9.58 -2.63 9.43
N LYS A 113 -10.33 -2.32 10.48
CA LYS A 113 -9.91 -2.60 11.86
C LYS A 113 -9.54 -4.08 12.01
N ASN A 114 -8.51 -4.36 12.78
CA ASN A 114 -7.95 -5.71 12.97
C ASN A 114 -7.35 -6.32 11.69
N PHE A 115 -6.85 -5.50 10.78
CA PHE A 115 -6.09 -5.97 9.63
C PHE A 115 -4.85 -6.76 10.09
N ASN A 116 -4.70 -7.98 9.59
CA ASN A 116 -3.66 -8.93 10.01
C ASN A 116 -2.52 -9.07 9.00
N ASN A 117 -2.15 -7.98 8.34
CA ASN A 117 -1.05 -7.90 7.37
C ASN A 117 -1.19 -8.80 6.14
N LYS A 118 -2.38 -9.37 5.91
CA LYS A 118 -2.64 -10.31 4.82
C LYS A 118 -3.98 -10.05 4.16
N ILE A 119 -3.98 -10.05 2.82
CA ILE A 119 -5.18 -10.01 1.99
C ILE A 119 -5.14 -11.19 1.03
N THR A 120 -6.28 -11.84 0.83
CA THR A 120 -6.44 -12.88 -0.21
C THR A 120 -7.41 -12.39 -1.26
N ILE A 121 -6.97 -12.31 -2.51
CA ILE A 121 -7.74 -11.84 -3.67
C ILE A 121 -7.57 -12.85 -4.78
N ASN A 122 -8.65 -13.49 -5.21
CA ASN A 122 -8.61 -14.48 -6.31
C ASN A 122 -7.47 -15.52 -6.13
N GLU A 123 -7.42 -16.15 -4.94
CA GLU A 123 -6.40 -17.13 -4.54
C GLU A 123 -4.97 -16.58 -4.39
N LYS A 124 -4.72 -15.32 -4.75
CA LYS A 124 -3.45 -14.64 -4.50
C LYS A 124 -3.40 -14.08 -3.10
N ILE A 125 -2.25 -14.23 -2.47
CA ILE A 125 -1.99 -13.71 -1.13
C ILE A 125 -1.07 -12.50 -1.25
N PHE A 126 -1.51 -11.39 -0.67
CA PHE A 126 -0.73 -10.18 -0.50
C PHE A 126 -0.34 -10.04 0.96
N PHE A 127 0.93 -9.85 1.22
CA PHE A 127 1.45 -9.54 2.55
C PHE A 127 1.84 -8.06 2.57
N ILE A 128 1.37 -7.33 3.58
CA ILE A 128 1.57 -5.88 3.72
C ILE A 128 2.19 -5.63 5.09
N ASP A 129 3.43 -5.18 5.10
CA ASP A 129 4.20 -5.01 6.33
C ASP A 129 4.94 -3.67 6.34
N PHE A 130 5.06 -3.07 7.53
CA PHE A 130 6.03 -2.01 7.75
C PHE A 130 7.44 -2.62 7.83
N ILE A 131 8.38 -2.06 7.05
CA ILE A 131 9.83 -2.33 7.22
C ILE A 131 10.37 -1.40 8.31
N ASN A 132 9.90 -0.16 8.31
CA ASN A 132 10.14 0.88 9.30
C ASN A 132 9.02 1.92 9.21
N GLU A 133 9.08 2.99 10.02
CA GLU A 133 8.06 4.04 10.07
C GLU A 133 7.84 4.79 8.74
N ASN A 134 8.84 4.81 7.85
CA ASN A 134 8.81 5.50 6.56
C ASN A 134 8.69 4.55 5.37
N THR A 135 8.57 3.24 5.59
CA THR A 135 8.57 2.26 4.50
C THR A 135 7.56 1.14 4.75
N VAL A 136 6.62 0.99 3.82
CA VAL A 136 5.70 -0.14 3.74
C VAL A 136 6.06 -1.03 2.55
N GLN A 137 5.99 -2.33 2.74
CA GLN A 137 6.24 -3.33 1.71
C GLN A 137 5.00 -4.16 1.45
N ILE A 138 4.67 -4.38 0.17
CA ILE A 138 3.66 -5.33 -0.29
C ILE A 138 4.35 -6.44 -1.07
N LYS A 139 4.13 -7.69 -0.68
CA LYS A 139 4.66 -8.89 -1.35
C LYS A 139 3.52 -9.73 -1.88
N PHE A 140 3.64 -10.21 -3.11
CA PHE A 140 2.69 -11.15 -3.70
C PHE A 140 3.33 -11.94 -4.84
N LYS A 141 2.67 -13.05 -5.23
CA LYS A 141 2.98 -13.75 -6.46
C LYS A 141 1.89 -13.47 -7.50
N ASP A 142 2.31 -13.26 -8.73
CA ASP A 142 1.38 -13.13 -9.84
C ASP A 142 0.91 -14.49 -10.40
N ASN A 143 0.11 -14.47 -11.46
CA ASN A 143 -0.40 -15.69 -12.09
C ASN A 143 0.71 -16.55 -12.72
N MET A 144 1.85 -15.97 -13.05
CA MET A 144 3.02 -16.68 -13.59
C MET A 144 3.98 -17.16 -12.51
N GLN A 145 3.57 -17.09 -11.22
CA GLN A 145 4.38 -17.45 -10.07
C GLN A 145 5.64 -16.59 -9.90
N ILE A 146 5.65 -15.39 -10.49
CA ILE A 146 6.71 -14.41 -10.32
C ILE A 146 6.54 -13.74 -8.95
N ASP A 147 7.61 -13.67 -8.17
CA ASP A 147 7.61 -12.95 -6.89
C ASP A 147 7.68 -11.44 -7.15
N ASN A 148 6.68 -10.72 -6.65
CA ASN A 148 6.59 -9.27 -6.73
C ASN A 148 6.75 -8.66 -5.34
N VAL A 149 7.55 -7.62 -5.26
CA VAL A 149 7.76 -6.80 -4.06
C VAL A 149 7.59 -5.34 -4.42
N ILE A 150 6.61 -4.67 -3.82
CA ILE A 150 6.44 -3.21 -3.94
C ILE A 150 6.82 -2.59 -2.61
N LYS A 151 7.76 -1.65 -2.63
CA LYS A 151 8.11 -0.86 -1.45
C LYS A 151 7.68 0.58 -1.68
N PHE A 152 6.89 1.08 -0.75
CA PHE A 152 6.45 2.47 -0.70
C PHE A 152 7.28 3.23 0.34
N TYR A 153 7.66 4.45 0.02
CA TYR A 153 8.49 5.32 0.86
C TYR A 153 7.81 6.68 1.02
N LYS A 154 7.79 7.19 2.24
CA LYS A 154 7.46 8.60 2.47
C LYS A 154 8.57 9.48 1.91
N ASN A 155 8.17 10.64 1.38
CA ASN A 155 9.11 11.73 1.13
C ASN A 155 9.56 12.30 2.48
N ASP A 156 10.85 12.41 2.67
CA ASP A 156 11.45 13.15 3.81
C ASP A 156 11.32 14.66 3.57
#